data_16eeac5d3a4c94000a3432a4063b1ddd
#
_entry.id   16eeac5d3a4c94000a3432a4063b1ddd
#
_cell.length_a   1.000
_cell.length_b   1.000
_cell.length_c   1.000
_cell.angle_alpha   90.00
_cell.angle_beta   90.00
_cell.angle_gamma   90.00
#
_symmetry.space_group_name_H-M   'P 1'
#
loop_
_entity.id
_entity.type
_entity.pdbx_description
1 polymer ?
#
loop_
_entity_poly.entity_id
_entity_poly.type
_entity_poly.pdbx_seq_one_letter_code
_entity_poly.pdbx_strand_id
1 'polypeptide(L)'
;MRLRFSLPALLLLLAAATASAQPKRAGDCDRHCLLVFLTDYTEALTDNNLARLAVAPTVRITSNGQVVELGKGQVWGAGRRLPYRQAFVDPLSGAAVFYGIVTTASRPTRGAARPAGDTTPEHSWFYVVRLRVELQRITEVEEVSYEPPQGGFGASPSSLSLPDRIFDAWLPQPERVSRQQLFDIANKYFDAVSHKIDYHDVPWHPECQRIELGVFTVNTERSPGSCGGEFQTPSVKWNVENRRFYIADVERGVVFAIGNFMTPPEYPNNNGSVVFEVFKIQDGLIRQIQAFFRGNGQAASGWADGPGS
;
A
#
# COMPACT_ATOMS: atom_id res chain seq x y z
N MET A 1 10.19 -57.44 -60.20
CA MET A 1 10.21 -57.32 -58.73
C MET A 1 10.18 -55.85 -58.37
N ARG A 2 9.02 -55.26 -58.06
CA ARG A 2 8.84 -53.83 -57.78
C ARG A 2 8.48 -53.69 -56.30
N LEU A 3 9.39 -53.20 -55.49
CA LEU A 3 9.11 -52.89 -54.05
C LEU A 3 8.32 -51.57 -54.01
N ARG A 4 7.18 -51.62 -53.35
CA ARG A 4 6.37 -50.47 -52.94
C ARG A 4 6.74 -50.11 -51.50
N PHE A 5 7.32 -48.93 -51.30
CA PHE A 5 7.50 -48.33 -49.98
C PHE A 5 6.25 -47.53 -49.64
N SER A 6 5.56 -47.94 -48.58
CA SER A 6 4.47 -47.16 -47.95
C SER A 6 5.05 -46.28 -46.86
N LEU A 7 4.91 -44.95 -46.97
CA LEU A 7 5.18 -44.01 -45.90
C LEU A 7 3.99 -43.97 -44.94
N PRO A 8 4.21 -44.01 -43.62
CA PRO A 8 3.15 -43.72 -42.67
C PRO A 8 2.99 -42.21 -42.51
N ALA A 9 1.76 -41.74 -42.67
CA ALA A 9 1.39 -40.36 -42.39
C ALA A 9 1.34 -40.15 -40.86
N LEU A 10 2.22 -39.26 -40.39
CA LEU A 10 2.28 -38.83 -38.97
C LEU A 10 1.24 -37.73 -38.78
N LEU A 11 0.10 -38.03 -38.15
CA LEU A 11 -0.89 -37.06 -37.73
C LEU A 11 -0.34 -36.32 -36.48
N LEU A 12 0.07 -35.05 -36.64
CA LEU A 12 0.30 -34.16 -35.52
C LEU A 12 -1.05 -33.67 -34.97
N LEU A 13 -1.44 -34.16 -33.79
CA LEU A 13 -2.52 -33.60 -33.00
C LEU A 13 -2.02 -32.33 -32.31
N LEU A 14 -2.40 -31.15 -32.82
CA LEU A 14 -2.30 -29.90 -32.10
C LEU A 14 -3.33 -29.90 -30.96
N ALA A 15 -2.89 -30.13 -29.74
CA ALA A 15 -3.68 -29.85 -28.55
C ALA A 15 -3.76 -28.35 -28.36
N ALA A 16 -4.88 -27.73 -28.73
CA ALA A 16 -5.19 -26.36 -28.36
C ALA A 16 -5.43 -26.32 -26.84
N ALA A 17 -4.46 -25.80 -26.09
CA ALA A 17 -4.65 -25.47 -24.69
C ALA A 17 -5.67 -24.33 -24.59
N THR A 18 -6.93 -24.64 -24.33
CA THR A 18 -7.94 -23.68 -23.94
C THR A 18 -7.57 -23.19 -22.54
N ALA A 19 -7.05 -21.97 -22.44
CA ALA A 19 -6.95 -21.28 -21.17
C ALA A 19 -8.38 -21.13 -20.61
N SER A 20 -8.76 -21.98 -19.67
CA SER A 20 -10.00 -21.84 -18.94
C SER A 20 -9.90 -20.59 -18.10
N ALA A 21 -10.53 -19.50 -18.52
CA ALA A 21 -10.81 -18.37 -17.65
C ALA A 21 -11.57 -18.90 -16.45
N GLN A 22 -11.00 -18.81 -15.26
CA GLN A 22 -11.73 -19.16 -14.04
C GLN A 22 -13.00 -18.31 -13.99
N PRO A 23 -14.16 -18.90 -13.74
CA PRO A 23 -15.39 -18.14 -13.64
C PRO A 23 -15.24 -17.13 -12.50
N LYS A 24 -15.41 -15.84 -12.80
CA LYS A 24 -15.57 -14.79 -11.77
C LYS A 24 -16.69 -15.23 -10.84
N ARG A 25 -16.41 -15.34 -9.54
CA ARG A 25 -17.47 -15.63 -8.56
C ARG A 25 -18.50 -14.51 -8.61
N ALA A 26 -19.77 -14.84 -8.61
CA ALA A 26 -20.86 -13.87 -8.55
C ALA A 26 -20.68 -13.02 -7.28
N GLY A 27 -20.38 -11.73 -7.45
CA GLY A 27 -20.10 -10.81 -6.34
C GLY A 27 -18.65 -10.32 -6.25
N ASP A 28 -17.74 -10.81 -7.08
CA ASP A 28 -16.37 -10.31 -7.13
C ASP A 28 -16.34 -8.85 -7.65
N CYS A 29 -15.54 -8.03 -6.97
CA CYS A 29 -15.37 -6.62 -7.27
C CYS A 29 -14.18 -6.45 -8.22
N ASP A 30 -14.40 -5.91 -9.40
CA ASP A 30 -13.32 -5.57 -10.33
C ASP A 30 -12.63 -4.25 -9.90
N ARG A 31 -11.64 -3.79 -10.68
CA ARG A 31 -10.90 -2.57 -10.42
C ARG A 31 -11.82 -1.35 -10.21
N HIS A 32 -12.80 -1.19 -11.08
CA HIS A 32 -13.73 -0.03 -11.00
C HIS A 32 -14.59 -0.13 -9.74
N CYS A 33 -15.14 -1.28 -9.46
CA CYS A 33 -15.92 -1.55 -8.26
C CYS A 33 -15.13 -1.23 -6.98
N LEU A 34 -13.87 -1.69 -6.86
CA LEU A 34 -13.01 -1.38 -5.71
C LEU A 34 -12.72 0.12 -5.57
N LEU A 35 -12.51 0.83 -6.68
CA LEU A 35 -12.34 2.29 -6.66
C LEU A 35 -13.59 3.02 -6.21
N VAL A 36 -14.80 2.53 -6.57
CA VAL A 36 -16.06 3.08 -6.08
C VAL A 36 -16.17 2.92 -4.57
N PHE A 37 -15.92 1.71 -4.01
CA PHE A 37 -15.91 1.49 -2.57
C PHE A 37 -14.93 2.41 -1.83
N LEU A 38 -13.74 2.59 -2.40
CA LEU A 38 -12.73 3.46 -1.82
C LEU A 38 -13.14 4.93 -1.85
N THR A 39 -13.75 5.37 -2.96
CA THR A 39 -14.30 6.72 -3.10
C THR A 39 -15.43 6.96 -2.11
N ASP A 40 -16.40 6.05 -2.04
CA ASP A 40 -17.51 6.14 -1.09
C ASP A 40 -17.01 6.22 0.35
N TYR A 41 -15.99 5.43 0.70
CA TYR A 41 -15.40 5.47 2.03
C TYR A 41 -14.74 6.81 2.34
N THR A 42 -13.93 7.34 1.43
CA THR A 42 -13.23 8.61 1.63
C THR A 42 -14.18 9.81 1.61
N GLU A 43 -15.23 9.77 0.81
CA GLU A 43 -16.29 10.78 0.83
C GLU A 43 -17.14 10.67 2.10
N ALA A 44 -17.49 9.46 2.55
CA ALA A 44 -18.18 9.27 3.81
C ALA A 44 -17.39 9.84 5.00
N LEU A 45 -16.07 9.72 4.98
CA LEU A 45 -15.17 10.28 5.99
C LEU A 45 -15.24 11.83 5.97
N THR A 46 -15.15 12.45 4.79
CA THR A 46 -15.16 13.93 4.68
C THR A 46 -16.53 14.53 4.92
N ASP A 47 -17.59 13.83 4.54
CA ASP A 47 -18.98 14.27 4.71
C ASP A 47 -19.55 13.85 6.06
N ASN A 48 -18.84 13.02 6.83
CA ASN A 48 -19.29 12.37 8.04
C ASN A 48 -20.64 11.63 7.85
N ASN A 49 -20.78 10.91 6.73
CA ASN A 49 -22.02 10.25 6.33
C ASN A 49 -21.80 8.74 6.12
N LEU A 50 -22.08 7.95 7.14
CA LEU A 50 -21.93 6.49 7.12
C LEU A 50 -22.97 5.77 6.25
N ALA A 51 -24.11 6.42 5.93
CA ALA A 51 -25.19 5.80 5.17
C ALA A 51 -24.80 5.44 3.73
N ARG A 52 -23.68 5.99 3.24
CA ARG A 52 -23.11 5.66 1.91
C ARG A 52 -22.44 4.30 1.87
N LEU A 53 -22.05 3.76 3.02
CA LEU A 53 -21.14 2.62 3.10
C LEU A 53 -21.89 1.29 3.11
N ALA A 54 -21.62 0.45 2.12
CA ALA A 54 -22.05 -0.93 2.12
C ALA A 54 -21.06 -1.78 2.92
N VAL A 55 -21.29 -1.92 4.23
CA VAL A 55 -20.44 -2.71 5.12
C VAL A 55 -21.08 -4.06 5.46
N ALA A 56 -20.25 -5.06 5.73
CA ALA A 56 -20.70 -6.33 6.25
C ALA A 56 -21.12 -6.19 7.73
N PRO A 57 -22.09 -7.00 8.21
CA PRO A 57 -22.50 -6.96 9.62
C PRO A 57 -21.35 -7.25 10.60
N THR A 58 -20.37 -8.02 10.15
CA THR A 58 -19.19 -8.44 10.94
C THR A 58 -17.93 -7.70 10.51
N VAL A 59 -18.05 -6.47 9.97
CA VAL A 59 -16.89 -5.69 9.55
C VAL A 59 -15.91 -5.48 10.69
N ARG A 60 -14.63 -5.75 10.43
CA ARG A 60 -13.55 -5.46 11.38
C ARG A 60 -12.90 -4.13 11.03
N ILE A 61 -12.81 -3.23 12.00
CA ILE A 61 -12.26 -1.89 11.80
C ILE A 61 -11.19 -1.61 12.82
N THR A 62 -10.03 -1.16 12.34
CA THR A 62 -8.99 -0.61 13.21
C THR A 62 -8.63 0.81 12.80
N SER A 63 -8.32 1.65 13.77
CA SER A 63 -7.78 2.99 13.55
C SER A 63 -6.56 3.16 14.45
N ASN A 64 -5.40 3.42 13.82
CA ASN A 64 -4.12 3.50 14.54
C ASN A 64 -3.84 2.28 15.42
N GLY A 65 -4.15 1.07 14.93
CA GLY A 65 -3.93 -0.20 15.63
C GLY A 65 -4.97 -0.55 16.69
N GLN A 66 -5.96 0.29 16.94
CA GLN A 66 -7.02 0.04 17.91
C GLN A 66 -8.31 -0.39 17.22
N VAL A 67 -8.96 -1.44 17.70
CA VAL A 67 -10.30 -1.80 17.20
C VAL A 67 -11.29 -0.70 17.56
N VAL A 68 -12.06 -0.28 16.56
CA VAL A 68 -13.02 0.82 16.69
C VAL A 68 -14.32 0.48 15.96
N GLU A 69 -15.40 1.18 16.31
CA GLU A 69 -16.64 1.16 15.55
C GLU A 69 -16.52 1.97 14.26
N LEU A 70 -17.37 1.69 13.28
CA LEU A 70 -17.45 2.43 12.04
C LEU A 70 -17.71 3.93 12.31
N GLY A 71 -16.93 4.79 11.68
CA GLY A 71 -17.01 6.24 11.88
C GLY A 71 -16.40 6.76 13.18
N LYS A 72 -15.66 5.91 13.92
CA LYS A 72 -14.97 6.28 15.16
C LYS A 72 -13.44 6.28 15.04
N GLY A 73 -12.92 6.27 13.80
CA GLY A 73 -11.49 6.44 13.54
C GLY A 73 -10.99 7.83 13.93
N GLN A 74 -9.65 7.99 13.96
CA GLN A 74 -8.99 9.20 14.47
C GLN A 74 -9.40 10.48 13.75
N VAL A 75 -9.64 10.41 12.43
CA VAL A 75 -9.96 11.60 11.61
C VAL A 75 -11.44 11.69 11.24
N TRP A 76 -12.26 10.73 11.65
CA TRP A 76 -13.70 10.78 11.42
C TRP A 76 -14.38 11.94 12.17
N GLY A 77 -15.37 12.54 11.53
CA GLY A 77 -16.10 13.68 12.06
C GLY A 77 -15.37 15.02 11.96
N ALA A 78 -14.05 15.00 11.75
CA ALA A 78 -13.23 16.20 11.59
C ALA A 78 -12.66 16.35 10.17
N GLY A 79 -12.69 15.30 9.34
CA GLY A 79 -12.19 15.31 7.96
C GLY A 79 -12.92 16.34 7.09
N ARG A 80 -12.18 17.07 6.27
CA ARG A 80 -12.70 18.11 5.37
C ARG A 80 -12.40 17.84 3.91
N ARG A 81 -11.12 17.62 3.60
CA ARG A 81 -10.63 17.50 2.22
C ARG A 81 -9.54 16.45 2.15
N LEU A 82 -9.33 15.94 0.95
CA LEU A 82 -8.28 15.01 0.60
C LEU A 82 -7.42 15.64 -0.51
N PRO A 83 -6.52 16.57 -0.17
CA PRO A 83 -5.76 17.34 -1.17
C PRO A 83 -4.75 16.48 -1.94
N TYR A 84 -4.24 15.41 -1.33
CA TYR A 84 -3.32 14.47 -1.97
C TYR A 84 -3.95 13.08 -1.94
N ARG A 85 -4.08 12.43 -3.11
CA ARG A 85 -4.79 11.16 -3.27
C ARG A 85 -4.05 10.22 -4.20
N GLN A 86 -3.78 9.03 -3.71
CA GLN A 86 -3.41 7.87 -4.53
C GLN A 86 -4.32 6.71 -4.17
N ALA A 87 -4.68 5.90 -5.16
CA ALA A 87 -5.55 4.76 -4.99
C ALA A 87 -4.89 3.52 -5.62
N PHE A 88 -4.81 2.46 -4.84
CA PHE A 88 -4.27 1.18 -5.25
C PHE A 88 -5.33 0.10 -5.03
N VAL A 89 -5.55 -0.75 -6.00
CA VAL A 89 -6.57 -1.80 -5.91
C VAL A 89 -6.07 -3.12 -6.48
N ASP A 90 -6.56 -4.19 -5.91
CA ASP A 90 -6.25 -5.55 -6.33
C ASP A 90 -7.52 -6.40 -6.36
N PRO A 91 -8.11 -6.62 -7.55
CA PRO A 91 -9.32 -7.41 -7.69
C PRO A 91 -9.21 -8.86 -7.24
N LEU A 92 -8.00 -9.43 -7.24
CA LEU A 92 -7.79 -10.81 -6.81
C LEU A 92 -7.89 -10.99 -5.30
N SER A 93 -7.41 -10.00 -4.54
CA SER A 93 -7.52 -10.01 -3.07
C SER A 93 -8.75 -9.26 -2.56
N GLY A 94 -9.47 -8.53 -3.43
CA GLY A 94 -10.55 -7.63 -3.00
C GLY A 94 -10.05 -6.43 -2.20
N ALA A 95 -8.77 -6.10 -2.28
CA ALA A 95 -8.18 -5.02 -1.51
C ALA A 95 -8.23 -3.68 -2.28
N ALA A 96 -8.54 -2.62 -1.54
CA ALA A 96 -8.45 -1.23 -2.01
C ALA A 96 -7.76 -0.37 -0.97
N VAL A 97 -6.83 0.47 -1.39
CA VAL A 97 -6.04 1.33 -0.51
C VAL A 97 -6.11 2.77 -0.99
N PHE A 98 -6.51 3.66 -0.10
CA PHE A 98 -6.25 5.09 -0.22
C PHE A 98 -4.96 5.42 0.53
N TYR A 99 -4.12 6.19 -0.12
CA TYR A 99 -2.82 6.61 0.39
C TYR A 99 -2.68 8.10 0.12
N GLY A 100 -2.74 8.94 1.17
CA GLY A 100 -2.82 10.36 0.91
C GLY A 100 -2.79 11.26 2.13
N ILE A 101 -3.35 12.44 1.96
CA ILE A 101 -3.48 13.45 2.99
C ILE A 101 -4.95 13.74 3.24
N VAL A 102 -5.33 13.78 4.51
CA VAL A 102 -6.62 14.30 4.96
C VAL A 102 -6.41 15.60 5.73
N THR A 103 -7.24 16.63 5.46
CA THR A 103 -7.27 17.84 6.27
C THR A 103 -8.42 17.76 7.27
N THR A 104 -8.23 18.32 8.46
CA THR A 104 -9.24 18.37 9.53
C THR A 104 -9.40 19.80 10.05
N ALA A 105 -10.59 20.10 10.59
CA ALA A 105 -10.91 21.44 11.12
C ALA A 105 -10.13 21.83 12.36
N SER A 106 -9.83 20.83 13.18
CA SER A 106 -9.07 20.98 14.43
C SER A 106 -8.40 19.65 14.71
N ARG A 107 -7.52 19.59 15.73
CA ARG A 107 -6.96 18.31 16.16
C ARG A 107 -8.12 17.39 16.56
N PRO A 108 -8.39 16.30 15.83
CA PRO A 108 -9.60 15.53 16.05
C PRO A 108 -9.56 14.87 17.42
N THR A 109 -10.61 15.07 18.18
CA THR A 109 -10.94 14.17 19.27
C THR A 109 -11.60 12.95 18.62
N ARG A 110 -11.14 11.77 18.94
CA ARG A 110 -11.62 10.52 18.36
C ARG A 110 -13.14 10.45 18.35
N GLY A 111 -13.75 10.38 17.16
CA GLY A 111 -15.18 10.25 16.99
C GLY A 111 -16.04 11.52 17.20
N ALA A 112 -15.39 12.69 17.35
CA ALA A 112 -16.14 13.95 17.43
C ALA A 112 -16.62 14.41 16.05
N ALA A 113 -17.90 14.76 15.95
CA ALA A 113 -18.45 15.42 14.78
C ALA A 113 -18.00 16.88 14.72
N ARG A 114 -17.77 17.38 13.51
CA ARG A 114 -17.41 18.78 13.29
C ARG A 114 -18.65 19.66 13.43
N PRO A 115 -18.59 20.78 14.19
CA PRO A 115 -19.65 21.76 14.22
C PRO A 115 -19.85 22.42 12.84
N ALA A 116 -21.09 22.66 12.45
CA ALA A 116 -21.38 23.44 11.27
C ALA A 116 -20.82 24.88 11.43
N GLY A 117 -20.13 25.39 10.40
CA GLY A 117 -19.58 26.74 10.42
C GLY A 117 -18.24 26.89 11.17
N ASP A 118 -17.60 25.79 11.56
CA ASP A 118 -16.27 25.79 12.18
C ASP A 118 -15.22 26.40 11.23
N THR A 119 -14.60 27.49 11.64
CA THR A 119 -13.55 28.23 10.93
C THR A 119 -12.15 27.97 11.49
N THR A 120 -11.97 27.00 12.40
CA THR A 120 -10.68 26.66 12.95
C THR A 120 -9.66 26.32 11.86
N PRO A 121 -8.37 26.63 12.06
CA PRO A 121 -7.32 26.30 11.11
C PRO A 121 -7.31 24.80 10.78
N GLU A 122 -7.07 24.48 9.53
CA GLU A 122 -6.96 23.09 9.09
C GLU A 122 -5.63 22.49 9.53
N HIS A 123 -5.69 21.28 10.06
CA HIS A 123 -4.54 20.40 10.25
C HIS A 123 -4.47 19.40 9.11
N SER A 124 -3.28 19.01 8.74
CA SER A 124 -3.05 18.04 7.67
C SER A 124 -2.38 16.79 8.23
N TRP A 125 -2.94 15.63 7.86
CA TRP A 125 -2.53 14.32 8.34
C TRP A 125 -2.11 13.45 7.16
N PHE A 126 -1.00 12.73 7.29
CA PHE A 126 -0.80 11.54 6.46
C PHE A 126 -1.90 10.54 6.81
N TYR A 127 -2.55 10.02 5.79
CA TYR A 127 -3.67 9.11 5.96
C TYR A 127 -3.61 7.95 4.98
N VAL A 128 -3.68 6.76 5.52
CA VAL A 128 -3.80 5.53 4.75
C VAL A 128 -5.02 4.78 5.26
N VAL A 129 -5.85 4.30 4.35
CA VAL A 129 -6.89 3.34 4.67
C VAL A 129 -6.85 2.18 3.69
N ARG A 130 -6.83 0.96 4.23
CA ARG A 130 -7.01 -0.28 3.50
C ARG A 130 -8.42 -0.79 3.73
N LEU A 131 -9.10 -1.08 2.64
CA LEU A 131 -10.39 -1.78 2.64
C LEU A 131 -10.19 -3.19 2.09
N ARG A 132 -10.97 -4.15 2.61
CA ARG A 132 -11.25 -5.42 1.95
C ARG A 132 -12.72 -5.46 1.58
N VAL A 133 -12.99 -5.81 0.33
CA VAL A 133 -14.33 -5.89 -0.22
C VAL A 133 -14.61 -7.33 -0.65
N GLU A 134 -15.64 -7.92 -0.07
CA GLU A 134 -16.11 -9.27 -0.39
C GLU A 134 -17.63 -9.23 -0.56
N LEU A 135 -18.14 -9.89 -1.58
CA LEU A 135 -19.57 -9.93 -1.87
C LEU A 135 -20.23 -8.55 -1.88
N GLN A 136 -19.57 -7.57 -2.52
CA GLN A 136 -20.05 -6.17 -2.62
C GLN A 136 -20.22 -5.48 -1.25
N ARG A 137 -19.43 -5.85 -0.24
CA ARG A 137 -19.44 -5.23 1.09
C ARG A 137 -18.03 -5.07 1.62
N ILE A 138 -17.79 -4.00 2.36
CA ILE A 138 -16.56 -3.80 3.10
C ILE A 138 -16.56 -4.75 4.30
N THR A 139 -15.59 -5.66 4.34
CA THR A 139 -15.43 -6.64 5.43
C THR A 139 -14.31 -6.27 6.39
N GLU A 140 -13.33 -5.47 5.91
CA GLU A 140 -12.22 -5.00 6.73
C GLU A 140 -11.91 -3.54 6.42
N VAL A 141 -11.54 -2.81 7.48
CA VAL A 141 -11.03 -1.44 7.40
C VAL A 141 -9.82 -1.32 8.31
N GLU A 142 -8.68 -0.92 7.76
CA GLU A 142 -7.48 -0.59 8.54
C GLU A 142 -7.06 0.83 8.21
N GLU A 143 -7.23 1.74 9.17
CA GLU A 143 -6.89 3.16 9.04
C GLU A 143 -5.66 3.49 9.84
N VAL A 144 -4.80 4.31 9.26
CA VAL A 144 -3.73 4.98 9.99
C VAL A 144 -3.68 6.44 9.60
N SER A 145 -3.58 7.27 10.61
CA SER A 145 -3.39 8.72 10.48
C SER A 145 -2.20 9.16 11.33
N TYR A 146 -1.39 10.04 10.78
CA TYR A 146 -0.21 10.58 11.44
C TYR A 146 -0.02 12.05 11.11
N GLU A 147 0.08 12.87 12.14
CA GLU A 147 0.49 14.27 12.05
C GLU A 147 1.92 14.35 12.59
N PRO A 148 2.93 14.61 11.75
CA PRO A 148 4.30 14.74 12.22
C PRO A 148 4.41 15.87 13.25
N PRO A 149 5.21 15.69 14.31
CA PRO A 149 5.51 16.78 15.22
C PRO A 149 6.26 17.89 14.49
N GLN A 150 6.07 19.14 14.91
CA GLN A 150 6.78 20.26 14.32
C GLN A 150 8.30 20.06 14.45
N GLY A 151 9.03 20.19 13.34
CA GLY A 151 10.46 19.92 13.27
C GLY A 151 10.84 18.43 13.25
N GLY A 152 9.85 17.52 13.19
CA GLY A 152 10.08 16.09 12.98
C GLY A 152 10.52 15.76 11.56
N PHE A 153 10.91 14.51 11.35
CA PHE A 153 11.23 14.02 10.02
C PHE A 153 9.98 13.97 9.11
N GLY A 154 10.16 14.34 7.85
CA GLY A 154 9.13 14.36 6.82
C GLY A 154 8.76 15.77 6.38
N ALA A 155 8.08 15.85 5.23
CA ALA A 155 7.47 17.08 4.77
C ALA A 155 6.26 17.43 5.65
N SER A 156 5.90 18.71 5.71
CA SER A 156 4.58 19.07 6.22
C SER A 156 3.52 18.41 5.30
N PRO A 157 2.54 17.67 5.83
CA PRO A 157 1.50 17.09 5.00
C PRO A 157 0.77 18.11 4.12
N SER A 158 0.66 19.36 4.59
CA SER A 158 0.06 20.45 3.83
C SER A 158 0.84 20.88 2.59
N SER A 159 2.14 20.53 2.47
CA SER A 159 2.95 20.82 1.29
C SER A 159 2.75 19.82 0.14
N LEU A 160 2.13 18.66 0.41
CA LEU A 160 1.85 17.65 -0.59
C LEU A 160 0.53 17.96 -1.31
N SER A 161 0.62 18.23 -2.60
CA SER A 161 -0.56 18.58 -3.41
C SER A 161 -0.79 17.66 -4.61
N LEU A 162 0.25 17.07 -5.15
CA LEU A 162 0.15 16.22 -6.34
C LEU A 162 0.86 14.88 -6.09
N PRO A 163 0.16 13.76 -6.32
CA PRO A 163 0.76 12.43 -6.23
C PRO A 163 1.73 12.19 -7.41
N ASP A 164 2.68 11.31 -7.18
CA ASP A 164 3.58 10.86 -8.22
C ASP A 164 2.83 9.95 -9.20
N ARG A 165 2.84 10.35 -10.48
CA ARG A 165 2.13 9.66 -11.56
C ARG A 165 2.77 8.33 -11.95
N ILE A 166 3.98 8.03 -11.50
CA ILE A 166 4.65 6.77 -11.83
C ILE A 166 3.82 5.55 -11.40
N PHE A 167 3.10 5.65 -10.27
CA PHE A 167 2.26 4.57 -9.78
C PHE A 167 0.98 4.35 -10.62
N ASP A 168 0.53 5.37 -11.35
CA ASP A 168 -0.63 5.27 -12.25
C ASP A 168 -0.29 4.66 -13.60
N ALA A 169 0.98 4.70 -13.99
CA ALA A 169 1.44 4.28 -15.31
C ALA A 169 1.27 2.76 -15.51
N TRP A 170 0.60 2.39 -16.60
CA TRP A 170 0.49 1.00 -17.04
C TRP A 170 1.81 0.53 -17.63
N LEU A 171 2.21 -0.68 -17.28
CA LEU A 171 3.42 -1.29 -17.85
C LEU A 171 3.10 -2.00 -19.17
N PRO A 172 3.97 -1.87 -20.18
CA PRO A 172 3.96 -2.76 -21.34
C PRO A 172 4.05 -4.23 -20.90
N GLN A 173 3.42 -5.12 -21.68
CA GLN A 173 3.39 -6.55 -21.33
C GLN A 173 4.78 -7.16 -21.04
N PRO A 174 5.84 -6.85 -21.82
CA PRO A 174 7.18 -7.40 -21.56
C PRO A 174 7.81 -6.97 -20.23
N GLU A 175 7.41 -5.81 -19.68
CA GLU A 175 7.94 -5.26 -18.43
C GLU A 175 7.21 -5.75 -17.18
N ARG A 176 6.14 -6.53 -17.38
CA ARG A 176 5.33 -7.06 -16.28
C ARG A 176 5.94 -8.34 -15.74
N VAL A 177 5.98 -8.45 -14.44
CA VAL A 177 6.32 -9.69 -13.73
C VAL A 177 5.08 -10.28 -13.08
N SER A 178 5.13 -11.55 -12.71
CA SER A 178 4.01 -12.22 -12.07
C SER A 178 3.70 -11.62 -10.69
N ARG A 179 2.48 -11.85 -10.21
CA ARG A 179 2.04 -11.45 -8.86
C ARG A 179 3.01 -11.92 -7.77
N GLN A 180 3.43 -13.19 -7.83
CA GLN A 180 4.37 -13.74 -6.84
C GLN A 180 5.72 -13.04 -6.90
N GLN A 181 6.25 -12.80 -8.10
CA GLN A 181 7.51 -12.06 -8.25
C GLN A 181 7.41 -10.62 -7.71
N LEU A 182 6.27 -9.94 -7.88
CA LEU A 182 6.06 -8.62 -7.28
C LEU A 182 6.21 -8.67 -5.76
N PHE A 183 5.57 -9.64 -5.10
CA PHE A 183 5.69 -9.82 -3.65
C PHE A 183 7.11 -10.21 -3.21
N ASP A 184 7.76 -11.12 -3.94
CA ASP A 184 9.12 -11.58 -3.64
C ASP A 184 10.14 -10.43 -3.74
N ILE A 185 10.01 -9.57 -4.76
CA ILE A 185 10.85 -8.39 -4.95
C ILE A 185 10.66 -7.39 -3.80
N ALA A 186 9.42 -7.06 -3.46
CA ALA A 186 9.13 -6.16 -2.34
C ALA A 186 9.59 -6.76 -1.00
N ASN A 187 9.48 -8.10 -0.82
CA ASN A 187 9.97 -8.75 0.38
C ASN A 187 11.50 -8.74 0.50
N LYS A 188 12.24 -8.84 -0.60
CA LYS A 188 13.71 -8.68 -0.60
C LYS A 188 14.15 -7.32 -0.05
N TYR A 189 13.42 -6.26 -0.39
CA TYR A 189 13.67 -4.95 0.22
C TYR A 189 13.56 -4.99 1.75
N PHE A 190 12.49 -5.58 2.30
CA PHE A 190 12.36 -5.73 3.74
C PHE A 190 13.43 -6.63 4.36
N ASP A 191 13.90 -7.63 3.64
CA ASP A 191 15.01 -8.47 4.09
C ASP A 191 16.34 -7.70 4.13
N ALA A 192 16.57 -6.82 3.15
CA ALA A 192 17.74 -5.94 3.14
C ALA A 192 17.69 -4.92 4.29
N VAL A 193 16.53 -4.27 4.50
CA VAL A 193 16.31 -3.36 5.64
C VAL A 193 16.53 -4.07 6.98
N SER A 194 16.19 -5.37 7.05
CA SER A 194 16.41 -6.21 8.25
C SER A 194 17.81 -6.82 8.32
N HIS A 195 18.72 -6.47 7.41
CA HIS A 195 20.08 -7.04 7.31
C HIS A 195 20.11 -8.58 7.21
N LYS A 196 19.06 -9.19 6.64
CA LYS A 196 19.00 -10.63 6.38
C LYS A 196 19.68 -11.01 5.06
N ILE A 197 19.76 -10.07 4.13
CA ILE A 197 20.45 -10.16 2.85
C ILE A 197 21.28 -8.89 2.62
N ASP A 198 22.26 -8.96 1.72
CA ASP A 198 22.94 -7.76 1.24
C ASP A 198 21.95 -6.90 0.44
N TYR A 199 21.99 -5.58 0.65
CA TYR A 199 21.10 -4.67 -0.08
C TYR A 199 21.40 -4.67 -1.59
N HIS A 200 22.59 -5.09 -2.03
CA HIS A 200 22.92 -5.28 -3.45
C HIS A 200 22.15 -6.45 -4.08
N ASP A 201 21.63 -7.38 -3.28
CA ASP A 201 20.79 -8.48 -3.76
C ASP A 201 19.34 -8.05 -4.04
N VAL A 202 18.98 -6.83 -3.65
CA VAL A 202 17.67 -6.24 -4.01
C VAL A 202 17.73 -5.76 -5.45
N PRO A 203 16.76 -6.11 -6.29
CA PRO A 203 16.77 -5.73 -7.69
C PRO A 203 16.38 -4.24 -7.86
N TRP A 204 17.37 -3.36 -7.72
CA TRP A 204 17.21 -1.92 -7.86
C TRP A 204 17.25 -1.48 -9.32
N HIS A 205 16.28 -0.64 -9.71
CA HIS A 205 16.39 0.11 -10.95
C HIS A 205 17.48 1.20 -10.79
N PRO A 206 18.33 1.45 -11.83
CA PRO A 206 19.40 2.47 -11.72
C PRO A 206 18.91 3.86 -11.31
N GLU A 207 17.70 4.23 -11.71
CA GLU A 207 17.05 5.51 -11.37
C GLU A 207 16.05 5.37 -10.21
N CYS A 208 16.21 4.37 -9.33
CA CYS A 208 15.28 4.18 -8.23
C CYS A 208 15.20 5.42 -7.33
N GLN A 209 13.96 5.83 -7.03
CA GLN A 209 13.64 6.92 -6.12
C GLN A 209 13.02 6.40 -4.85
N ARG A 210 13.27 7.08 -3.73
CA ARG A 210 12.63 6.79 -2.45
C ARG A 210 12.10 8.04 -1.81
N ILE A 211 10.83 7.99 -1.42
CA ILE A 211 10.10 9.11 -0.82
C ILE A 211 9.53 8.63 0.51
N GLU A 212 9.88 9.30 1.60
CA GLU A 212 9.38 9.00 2.93
C GLU A 212 8.68 10.22 3.51
N LEU A 213 7.42 10.06 3.93
CA LEU A 213 6.61 11.18 4.42
C LEU A 213 6.73 12.44 3.53
N GLY A 214 6.73 12.25 2.21
CA GLY A 214 6.80 13.32 1.22
C GLY A 214 8.19 13.91 0.98
N VAL A 215 9.25 13.40 1.60
CA VAL A 215 10.63 13.84 1.39
C VAL A 215 11.39 12.82 0.57
N PHE A 216 12.12 13.28 -0.45
CA PHE A 216 13.08 12.43 -1.16
C PHE A 216 14.23 12.09 -0.23
N THR A 217 14.51 10.81 -0.04
CA THR A 217 15.59 10.30 0.85
C THR A 217 16.79 9.81 0.08
N VAL A 218 16.70 9.72 -1.25
CA VAL A 218 17.79 9.37 -2.17
C VAL A 218 17.82 10.33 -3.37
N ASN A 219 18.90 10.33 -4.14
CA ASN A 219 19.12 11.25 -5.27
C ASN A 219 18.99 12.73 -4.86
N THR A 220 19.48 13.06 -3.68
CA THR A 220 19.50 14.41 -3.12
C THR A 220 20.95 14.86 -2.90
N GLU A 221 21.18 16.13 -2.65
CA GLU A 221 22.51 16.65 -2.29
C GLU A 221 23.07 15.96 -1.03
N ARG A 222 22.20 15.59 -0.08
CA ARG A 222 22.58 14.92 1.18
C ARG A 222 22.75 13.42 1.03
N SER A 223 22.07 12.80 0.09
CA SER A 223 22.13 11.37 -0.21
C SER A 223 22.22 11.18 -1.73
N PRO A 224 23.42 11.42 -2.31
CA PRO A 224 23.60 11.25 -3.75
C PRO A 224 23.59 9.76 -4.11
N GLY A 225 22.86 9.42 -5.15
CA GLY A 225 22.71 8.05 -5.65
C GLY A 225 21.30 7.51 -5.49
N SER A 226 21.03 6.41 -6.17
CA SER A 226 19.72 5.74 -6.15
C SER A 226 19.52 4.91 -4.88
N CYS A 227 18.33 4.31 -4.73
CA CYS A 227 17.94 3.53 -3.54
C CYS A 227 18.99 2.53 -3.05
N GLY A 228 19.74 1.90 -3.96
CA GLY A 228 20.73 0.91 -3.60
C GLY A 228 21.95 1.45 -2.85
N GLY A 229 22.14 2.78 -2.80
CA GLY A 229 23.28 3.41 -2.14
C GLY A 229 23.08 3.71 -0.64
N GLU A 230 21.84 3.89 -0.22
CA GLU A 230 21.54 4.44 1.11
C GLU A 230 21.69 3.44 2.25
N PHE A 231 21.38 2.17 2.02
CA PHE A 231 21.44 1.13 3.07
C PHE A 231 22.85 0.65 3.40
N GLN A 232 23.88 1.22 2.78
CA GLN A 232 25.27 0.81 3.04
C GLN A 232 25.74 1.10 4.47
N THR A 233 25.15 2.08 5.13
CA THR A 233 25.49 2.43 6.52
C THR A 233 24.27 2.85 7.32
N PRO A 234 23.27 1.98 7.55
CA PRO A 234 22.19 2.36 8.43
C PRO A 234 22.70 2.55 9.84
N SER A 235 22.46 3.70 10.41
CA SER A 235 22.74 3.98 11.83
C SER A 235 21.85 3.12 12.76
N VAL A 236 20.74 2.60 12.26
CA VAL A 236 19.80 1.74 12.98
C VAL A 236 19.53 0.48 12.17
N LYS A 237 19.72 -0.68 12.80
CA LYS A 237 19.32 -1.96 12.24
C LYS A 237 17.85 -2.20 12.55
N TRP A 238 17.01 -2.11 11.54
CA TRP A 238 15.59 -2.42 11.71
C TRP A 238 15.36 -3.94 11.63
N ASN A 239 14.43 -4.46 12.42
CA ASN A 239 13.84 -5.76 12.17
C ASN A 239 12.42 -5.55 11.62
N VAL A 240 12.19 -5.88 10.36
CA VAL A 240 10.85 -5.74 9.75
C VAL A 240 10.05 -6.99 10.00
N GLU A 241 9.10 -6.88 10.91
CA GLU A 241 8.19 -7.93 11.34
C GLU A 241 6.77 -7.73 10.80
N ASN A 242 5.91 -8.71 10.95
CA ASN A 242 4.50 -8.66 10.59
C ASN A 242 4.27 -8.05 9.19
N ARG A 243 4.99 -8.57 8.20
CA ARG A 243 4.92 -8.12 6.81
C ARG A 243 3.64 -8.61 6.17
N ARG A 244 2.83 -7.69 5.68
CA ARG A 244 1.54 -7.98 5.06
C ARG A 244 1.47 -7.34 3.69
N PHE A 245 1.31 -8.17 2.65
CA PHE A 245 1.26 -7.76 1.25
C PHE A 245 -0.19 -7.83 0.77
N TYR A 246 -0.81 -6.70 0.51
CA TYR A 246 -2.24 -6.62 0.20
C TYR A 246 -2.55 -6.38 -1.28
N ILE A 247 -1.71 -5.62 -1.97
CA ILE A 247 -1.89 -5.28 -3.37
C ILE A 247 -0.71 -5.83 -4.18
N ALA A 248 -1.02 -6.51 -5.28
CA ALA A 248 -0.08 -6.77 -6.37
C ALA A 248 -0.79 -6.49 -7.70
N ASP A 249 -0.67 -5.27 -8.17
CA ASP A 249 -1.19 -4.83 -9.45
C ASP A 249 -0.18 -5.13 -10.56
N VAL A 250 -0.32 -6.29 -11.19
CA VAL A 250 0.60 -6.75 -12.25
C VAL A 250 0.62 -5.80 -13.46
N GLU A 251 -0.52 -5.19 -13.77
CA GLU A 251 -0.62 -4.30 -14.93
C GLU A 251 0.12 -2.98 -14.74
N ARG A 252 0.23 -2.53 -13.51
CA ARG A 252 0.94 -1.30 -13.13
C ARG A 252 2.28 -1.58 -12.45
N GLY A 253 2.59 -2.83 -12.13
CA GLY A 253 3.79 -3.18 -11.36
C GLY A 253 3.79 -2.55 -9.96
N VAL A 254 2.64 -2.51 -9.30
CA VAL A 254 2.50 -1.87 -7.99
C VAL A 254 2.30 -2.91 -6.89
N VAL A 255 3.07 -2.78 -5.81
CA VAL A 255 2.87 -3.52 -4.57
C VAL A 255 2.55 -2.54 -3.46
N PHE A 256 1.54 -2.88 -2.63
CA PHE A 256 1.32 -2.22 -1.35
C PHE A 256 1.52 -3.21 -0.23
N ALA A 257 2.37 -2.84 0.72
CA ALA A 257 2.70 -3.65 1.87
C ALA A 257 2.68 -2.83 3.16
N ILE A 258 2.45 -3.52 4.27
CA ILE A 258 2.55 -2.97 5.62
C ILE A 258 3.57 -3.81 6.39
N GLY A 259 4.46 -3.16 7.11
CA GLY A 259 5.44 -3.81 7.96
C GLY A 259 5.64 -3.09 9.29
N ASN A 260 6.00 -3.83 10.31
CA ASN A 260 6.41 -3.27 11.60
C ASN A 260 7.94 -3.18 11.61
N PHE A 261 8.45 -1.96 11.53
CA PHE A 261 9.89 -1.68 11.63
C PHE A 261 10.24 -1.57 13.12
N MET A 262 10.75 -2.66 13.67
CA MET A 262 11.11 -2.76 15.08
C MET A 262 12.58 -2.40 15.27
N THR A 263 12.86 -1.61 16.28
CA THR A 263 14.24 -1.35 16.68
C THR A 263 14.80 -2.51 17.48
N PRO A 264 16.09 -2.83 17.32
CA PRO A 264 16.75 -3.81 18.16
C PRO A 264 16.72 -3.39 19.65
N PRO A 265 16.83 -4.36 20.58
CA PRO A 265 16.79 -4.09 22.03
C PRO A 265 17.85 -3.11 22.51
N GLU A 266 18.97 -2.98 21.81
CA GLU A 266 20.03 -2.00 22.10
C GLU A 266 19.63 -0.54 21.89
N TYR A 267 18.48 -0.28 21.27
CA TYR A 267 17.89 1.06 21.09
C TYR A 267 16.54 1.19 21.83
N PRO A 268 16.52 1.08 23.17
CA PRO A 268 15.27 0.92 23.95
C PRO A 268 14.34 2.13 23.88
N ASN A 269 14.84 3.29 23.46
CA ASN A 269 14.04 4.53 23.36
C ASN A 269 13.36 4.71 22.00
N ASN A 270 13.59 3.80 21.06
CA ASN A 270 12.99 3.85 19.73
C ASN A 270 12.07 2.63 19.54
N ASN A 271 10.82 2.84 19.80
CA ASN A 271 9.82 1.77 19.89
C ASN A 271 9.27 1.28 18.52
N GLY A 272 9.97 1.60 17.43
CA GLY A 272 9.60 1.16 16.10
C GLY A 272 8.49 2.00 15.44
N SER A 273 8.12 1.58 14.24
CA SER A 273 7.11 2.25 13.41
C SER A 273 6.28 1.23 12.63
N VAL A 274 5.00 1.50 12.46
CA VAL A 274 4.21 0.86 11.41
C VAL A 274 4.44 1.62 10.12
N VAL A 275 4.89 0.91 9.08
CA VAL A 275 5.25 1.49 7.79
C VAL A 275 4.30 0.96 6.72
N PHE A 276 3.79 1.87 5.91
CA PHE A 276 2.93 1.63 4.76
C PHE A 276 3.73 1.97 3.52
N GLU A 277 4.12 0.96 2.77
CA GLU A 277 4.98 1.13 1.62
C GLU A 277 4.31 0.76 0.32
N VAL A 278 4.52 1.59 -0.68
CA VAL A 278 4.12 1.36 -2.06
C VAL A 278 5.38 1.24 -2.90
N PHE A 279 5.48 0.14 -3.63
CA PHE A 279 6.57 -0.13 -4.57
C PHE A 279 6.07 0.00 -6.00
N LYS A 280 6.81 0.70 -6.83
CA LYS A 280 6.73 0.59 -8.28
C LYS A 280 7.82 -0.36 -8.74
N ILE A 281 7.41 -1.45 -9.38
CA ILE A 281 8.31 -2.48 -9.91
C ILE A 281 8.09 -2.55 -11.42
N GLN A 282 9.16 -2.36 -12.17
CA GLN A 282 9.17 -2.33 -13.61
C GLN A 282 10.31 -3.23 -14.11
N ASP A 283 10.03 -4.14 -15.04
CA ASP A 283 11.01 -5.09 -15.56
C ASP A 283 11.73 -5.90 -14.45
N GLY A 284 10.99 -6.22 -13.38
CA GLY A 284 11.54 -6.93 -12.22
C GLY A 284 12.44 -6.10 -11.30
N LEU A 285 12.55 -4.78 -11.52
CA LEU A 285 13.39 -3.87 -10.74
C LEU A 285 12.53 -2.87 -9.96
N ILE A 286 12.94 -2.54 -8.72
CA ILE A 286 12.27 -1.51 -7.92
C ILE A 286 12.62 -0.14 -8.48
N ARG A 287 11.64 0.52 -9.09
CA ARG A 287 11.77 1.84 -9.72
C ARG A 287 11.50 2.99 -8.75
N GLN A 288 10.58 2.78 -7.81
CA GLN A 288 10.26 3.76 -6.78
C GLN A 288 9.68 3.09 -5.55
N ILE A 289 10.02 3.67 -4.38
CA ILE A 289 9.40 3.36 -3.10
C ILE A 289 8.79 4.64 -2.54
N GLN A 290 7.57 4.54 -2.03
CA GLN A 290 6.95 5.61 -1.27
C GLN A 290 6.44 5.06 0.05
N ALA A 291 6.87 5.68 1.16
CA ALA A 291 6.52 5.25 2.51
C ALA A 291 5.81 6.35 3.29
N PHE A 292 4.69 5.98 3.92
CA PHE A 292 4.14 6.69 5.06
C PHE A 292 4.32 5.81 6.29
N PHE A 293 4.72 6.43 7.39
CA PHE A 293 4.90 5.69 8.63
C PHE A 293 4.46 6.51 9.84
N ARG A 294 4.09 5.78 10.86
CA ARG A 294 3.76 6.33 12.17
C ARG A 294 4.80 5.83 13.16
N GLY A 295 5.64 6.75 13.63
CA GLY A 295 6.61 6.51 14.70
C GLY A 295 5.99 6.51 16.09
N ASN A 296 6.82 6.31 17.11
CA ASN A 296 6.51 6.31 18.54
C ASN A 296 5.85 5.04 19.08
N GLY A 297 6.53 3.91 18.91
CA GLY A 297 6.36 2.75 19.79
C GLY A 297 5.09 1.95 19.65
N GLN A 298 4.31 2.21 18.65
CA GLN A 298 3.10 1.43 18.45
C GLN A 298 3.13 0.71 17.10
N ALA A 299 3.98 -0.31 17.05
CA ALA A 299 4.03 -1.25 15.93
C ALA A 299 2.78 -2.16 15.84
N ALA A 300 1.83 -2.02 16.78
CA ALA A 300 0.59 -2.79 16.72
C ALA A 300 -0.33 -2.22 15.63
N SER A 301 -0.45 -2.95 14.53
CA SER A 301 -1.43 -2.64 13.48
C SER A 301 -2.86 -3.07 13.85
N GLY A 302 -3.02 -3.83 14.92
CA GLY A 302 -4.28 -4.51 15.25
C GLY A 302 -4.56 -5.74 14.37
N TRP A 303 -3.65 -6.07 13.44
CA TRP A 303 -3.75 -7.21 12.53
C TRP A 303 -2.50 -8.08 12.71
N ALA A 304 -2.67 -9.21 13.40
CA ALA A 304 -1.55 -10.07 13.78
C ALA A 304 -1.02 -10.91 12.62
N ASP A 305 -1.85 -11.16 11.59
CA ASP A 305 -1.59 -12.20 10.63
C ASP A 305 -1.65 -11.66 9.20
N GLY A 306 -0.83 -12.23 8.34
CA GLY A 306 -0.73 -11.87 6.93
C GLY A 306 -2.04 -12.06 6.14
N PRO A 307 -2.07 -11.78 4.84
CA PRO A 307 -3.26 -11.95 4.03
C PRO A 307 -3.67 -13.42 4.01
N GLY A 308 -4.78 -13.73 4.66
CA GLY A 308 -5.36 -15.08 4.66
C GLY A 308 -5.53 -15.74 6.02
N SER A 309 -5.28 -15.04 7.15
CA SER A 309 -5.67 -15.53 8.47
C SER A 309 -7.06 -15.06 8.85
#